data_64d44c432dee8f610f835df4f82c649a
#
_entry.id   64d44c432dee8f610f835df4f82c649a
#
_cell.length_a   1.000
_cell.length_b   1.000
_cell.length_c   1.000
_cell.angle_alpha   90.00
_cell.angle_beta   90.00
_cell.angle_gamma   90.00
#
_symmetry.space_group_name_H-M   'P 1'
#
loop_
_entity.id
_entity.type
_entity.pdbx_description
1 polymer ?
#
loop_
_entity_poly.entity_id
_entity_poly.type
_entity_poly.pdbx_seq_one_letter_code
_entity_poly.pdbx_strand_id
1 'polypeptide(L)'
;LQTLLTHIARDVPAGYDGYFVFDADNLLSPDYIEQMNRTFSTGHDIITSYRASKNYGDNWISAGYALWFLRESRYLNHARSLLGTSCAVSGTGFLFSRAVLEETGPWPFHLLTEDIEFSIHEILQGRKIAFCPDAVLYDEQPTTFRQSWRQRLRWARGFLQVFRKYGFSLFRGVGKGHFSCYDMSMTVMPAYIL
;
A
#
# COMPACT_ATOMS: atom_id res chain seq x y z
N LEU A 1 8.48 -11.37 -2.67
CA LEU A 1 7.55 -11.70 -1.59
C LEU A 1 6.97 -13.11 -1.76
N GLN A 2 6.56 -13.53 -2.96
CA GLN A 2 5.99 -14.85 -3.26
C GLN A 2 6.83 -16.00 -2.70
N THR A 3 8.12 -16.08 -3.05
CA THR A 3 9.02 -17.14 -2.59
C THR A 3 9.11 -17.22 -1.06
N LEU A 4 9.18 -16.07 -0.40
CA LEU A 4 9.25 -16.00 1.06
C LEU A 4 7.97 -16.54 1.70
N LEU A 5 6.80 -16.11 1.25
CA LEU A 5 5.52 -16.59 1.77
C LEU A 5 5.31 -18.08 1.52
N THR A 6 5.75 -18.60 0.37
CA THR A 6 5.73 -20.05 0.10
C THR A 6 6.59 -20.83 1.07
N HIS A 7 7.79 -20.32 1.41
CA HIS A 7 8.64 -20.96 2.41
C HIS A 7 8.05 -20.89 3.81
N ILE A 8 7.49 -19.73 4.21
CA ILE A 8 6.81 -19.60 5.51
C ILE A 8 5.67 -20.61 5.62
N ALA A 9 4.81 -20.73 4.61
CA ALA A 9 3.69 -21.68 4.59
C ALA A 9 4.15 -23.14 4.71
N ARG A 10 5.31 -23.48 4.14
CA ARG A 10 5.90 -24.81 4.24
C ARG A 10 6.52 -25.07 5.63
N ASP A 11 7.29 -24.11 6.14
CA ASP A 11 8.14 -24.28 7.32
C ASP A 11 7.36 -24.05 8.62
N VAL A 12 6.26 -23.29 8.55
CA VAL A 12 5.33 -23.02 9.67
C VAL A 12 3.89 -23.34 9.24
N PRO A 13 3.50 -24.64 9.20
CA PRO A 13 2.17 -25.03 8.73
C PRO A 13 1.02 -24.47 9.58
N ALA A 14 1.26 -24.21 10.88
CA ALA A 14 0.29 -23.53 11.76
C ALA A 14 0.05 -22.07 11.32
N GLY A 15 0.97 -21.46 10.54
CA GLY A 15 0.91 -20.09 10.07
C GLY A 15 0.97 -19.06 11.18
N TYR A 16 0.78 -17.80 10.80
CA TYR A 16 0.66 -16.65 11.68
C TYR A 16 -0.71 -15.98 11.46
N ASP A 17 -1.20 -15.21 12.40
CA ASP A 17 -2.48 -14.49 12.27
C ASP A 17 -2.39 -13.37 11.23
N GLY A 18 -1.22 -12.77 11.07
CA GLY A 18 -0.96 -11.72 10.09
C GLY A 18 0.51 -11.61 9.71
N TYR A 19 0.76 -10.92 8.61
CA TYR A 19 2.08 -10.77 8.00
C TYR A 19 2.36 -9.30 7.76
N PHE A 20 3.47 -8.82 8.31
CA PHE A 20 3.98 -7.48 8.04
C PHE A 20 4.91 -7.49 6.84
N VAL A 21 4.83 -6.44 6.03
CA VAL A 21 5.74 -6.20 4.91
C VAL A 21 6.48 -4.89 5.12
N PHE A 22 7.81 -4.98 5.20
CA PHE A 22 8.72 -3.85 5.37
C PHE A 22 9.85 -3.91 4.36
N ASP A 23 10.29 -2.76 3.89
CA ASP A 23 11.56 -2.62 3.20
C ASP A 23 12.73 -2.68 4.20
N ALA A 24 13.88 -3.17 3.76
CA ALA A 24 15.02 -3.43 4.65
C ALA A 24 15.63 -2.16 5.29
N ASP A 25 15.33 -1.01 4.73
CA ASP A 25 15.80 0.30 5.19
C ASP A 25 14.81 1.07 6.07
N ASN A 26 13.65 0.46 6.36
CA ASN A 26 12.62 1.12 7.16
C ASN A 26 13.00 1.19 8.65
N LEU A 27 12.68 2.32 9.28
CA LEU A 27 12.71 2.50 10.73
C LEU A 27 11.28 2.64 11.24
N LEU A 28 10.99 1.98 12.35
CA LEU A 28 9.65 1.98 12.95
C LEU A 28 9.62 2.86 14.20
N SER A 29 8.50 3.55 14.49
CA SER A 29 8.27 4.13 15.80
C SER A 29 8.30 3.03 16.87
N PRO A 30 8.71 3.32 18.12
CA PRO A 30 8.85 2.29 19.16
C PRO A 30 7.57 1.50 19.44
N ASP A 31 6.43 2.12 19.25
CA ASP A 31 5.10 1.57 19.50
C ASP A 31 4.40 1.06 18.21
N TYR A 32 5.09 1.06 17.08
CA TYR A 32 4.51 0.72 15.76
C TYR A 32 3.73 -0.59 15.77
N ILE A 33 4.34 -1.66 16.27
CA ILE A 33 3.72 -3.00 16.28
C ILE A 33 2.49 -3.01 17.21
N GLU A 34 2.56 -2.32 18.35
CA GLU A 34 1.43 -2.20 19.26
C GLU A 34 0.23 -1.51 18.60
N GLN A 35 0.46 -0.37 17.93
CA GLN A 35 -0.59 0.38 17.25
C GLN A 35 -1.22 -0.43 16.10
N MET A 36 -0.39 -1.11 15.31
CA MET A 36 -0.87 -1.99 14.24
C MET A 36 -1.69 -3.16 14.80
N ASN A 37 -1.24 -3.80 15.89
CA ASN A 37 -1.96 -4.89 16.54
C ASN A 37 -3.31 -4.42 17.11
N ARG A 38 -3.37 -3.24 17.71
CA ARG A 38 -4.64 -2.65 18.18
C ARG A 38 -5.63 -2.52 17.01
N THR A 39 -5.16 -1.97 15.88
CA THR A 39 -5.99 -1.81 14.68
C THR A 39 -6.38 -3.18 14.10
N PHE A 40 -5.47 -4.16 14.10
CA PHE A 40 -5.76 -5.53 13.65
C PHE A 40 -6.82 -6.21 14.50
N SER A 41 -6.76 -6.02 15.82
CA SER A 41 -7.72 -6.59 16.78
C SER A 41 -9.13 -6.03 16.63
N THR A 42 -9.33 -4.94 15.87
CA THR A 42 -10.69 -4.44 15.56
C THR A 42 -11.32 -5.15 14.35
N GLY A 43 -10.68 -6.19 13.80
CA GLY A 43 -11.23 -7.03 12.74
C GLY A 43 -10.92 -6.57 11.32
N HIS A 44 -9.85 -5.81 11.13
CA HIS A 44 -9.38 -5.42 9.81
C HIS A 44 -8.37 -6.44 9.25
N ASP A 45 -8.63 -6.96 8.05
CA ASP A 45 -7.76 -7.94 7.39
C ASP A 45 -6.54 -7.32 6.72
N ILE A 46 -6.60 -6.05 6.31
CA ILE A 46 -5.51 -5.34 5.66
C ILE A 46 -5.39 -3.96 6.28
N ILE A 47 -4.17 -3.59 6.68
CA ILE A 47 -3.91 -2.33 7.36
C ILE A 47 -2.65 -1.70 6.76
N THR A 48 -2.72 -0.44 6.37
CA THR A 48 -1.55 0.37 6.00
C THR A 48 -1.25 1.38 7.10
N SER A 49 0.01 1.76 7.24
CA SER A 49 0.49 2.65 8.28
C SER A 49 0.83 4.05 7.77
N TYR A 50 1.19 4.94 8.68
CA TYR A 50 1.68 6.28 8.34
C TYR A 50 3.12 6.20 7.85
N ARG A 51 3.36 6.54 6.58
CA ARG A 51 4.69 6.59 5.98
C ARG A 51 5.26 8.00 6.06
N ALA A 52 6.36 8.15 6.78
CA ALA A 52 7.17 9.37 6.90
C ALA A 52 8.51 9.20 6.18
N SER A 53 9.29 10.27 6.07
CA SER A 53 10.63 10.23 5.48
C SER A 53 11.67 10.50 6.57
N LYS A 54 12.73 9.67 6.63
CA LYS A 54 13.85 9.86 7.59
C LYS A 54 14.87 10.88 7.12
N ASN A 55 14.95 11.15 5.82
CA ASN A 55 15.96 12.00 5.20
C ASN A 55 15.37 13.21 4.44
N TYR A 56 14.23 13.73 4.88
CA TYR A 56 13.55 14.87 4.23
C TYR A 56 14.41 16.14 4.15
N GLY A 57 15.37 16.29 5.05
CA GLY A 57 16.25 17.46 5.16
C GLY A 57 17.50 17.43 4.25
N ASP A 58 17.77 16.32 3.56
CA ASP A 58 19.00 16.17 2.78
C ASP A 58 19.06 17.13 1.58
N ASN A 59 17.97 17.23 0.83
CA ASN A 59 17.84 18.16 -0.29
C ASN A 59 16.39 18.28 -0.78
N TRP A 60 16.19 19.11 -1.81
CA TRP A 60 14.86 19.40 -2.37
C TRP A 60 14.17 18.16 -2.99
N ILE A 61 14.92 17.16 -3.43
CA ILE A 61 14.36 15.93 -4.01
C ILE A 61 13.75 15.09 -2.88
N SER A 62 14.52 14.80 -1.84
CA SER A 62 14.03 14.05 -0.67
C SER A 62 12.91 14.79 0.05
N ALA A 63 12.98 16.13 0.16
CA ALA A 63 11.90 16.95 0.68
C ALA A 63 10.61 16.82 -0.17
N GLY A 64 10.74 16.81 -1.50
CA GLY A 64 9.60 16.61 -2.41
C GLY A 64 8.92 15.24 -2.22
N TYR A 65 9.70 14.17 -1.99
CA TYR A 65 9.16 12.86 -1.66
C TYR A 65 8.50 12.85 -0.27
N ALA A 66 9.11 13.51 0.72
CA ALA A 66 8.52 13.61 2.05
C ALA A 66 7.14 14.29 2.01
N LEU A 67 6.99 15.37 1.23
CA LEU A 67 5.70 16.02 1.01
C LEU A 67 4.70 15.11 0.27
N TRP A 68 5.16 14.30 -0.68
CA TRP A 68 4.32 13.34 -1.37
C TRP A 68 3.75 12.30 -0.39
N PHE A 69 4.58 11.67 0.44
CA PHE A 69 4.13 10.66 1.40
C PHE A 69 3.35 11.26 2.57
N LEU A 70 3.66 12.49 2.98
CA LEU A 70 2.83 13.26 3.91
C LEU A 70 1.41 13.45 3.35
N ARG A 71 1.30 13.87 2.06
CA ARG A 71 0.01 14.00 1.39
C ARG A 71 -0.74 12.67 1.34
N GLU A 72 -0.05 11.60 1.00
CA GLU A 72 -0.64 10.26 0.90
C GLU A 72 -1.15 9.76 2.25
N SER A 73 -0.34 9.82 3.30
CA SER A 73 -0.70 9.36 4.64
C SER A 73 -1.74 10.29 5.29
N ARG A 74 -1.42 11.60 5.41
CA ARG A 74 -2.22 12.56 6.18
C ARG A 74 -3.51 12.98 5.48
N TYR A 75 -3.48 13.18 4.17
CA TYR A 75 -4.59 13.77 3.44
C TYR A 75 -5.37 12.78 2.57
N LEU A 76 -4.78 11.69 2.11
CA LEU A 76 -5.50 10.67 1.35
C LEU A 76 -5.94 9.51 2.25
N ASN A 77 -5.04 8.73 2.82
CA ASN A 77 -5.41 7.55 3.59
C ASN A 77 -6.16 7.91 4.87
N HIS A 78 -5.77 8.98 5.56
CA HIS A 78 -6.52 9.43 6.73
C HIS A 78 -7.95 9.88 6.36
N ALA A 79 -8.12 10.65 5.28
CA ALA A 79 -9.45 11.05 4.82
C ALA A 79 -10.30 9.84 4.38
N ARG A 80 -9.71 8.89 3.64
CA ARG A 80 -10.36 7.63 3.26
C ARG A 80 -10.86 6.87 4.49
N SER A 81 -10.02 6.78 5.52
CA SER A 81 -10.38 6.14 6.79
C SER A 81 -11.56 6.82 7.47
N LEU A 82 -11.54 8.17 7.57
CA LEU A 82 -12.65 8.95 8.15
C LEU A 82 -13.96 8.81 7.36
N LEU A 83 -13.88 8.75 6.04
CA LEU A 83 -15.03 8.55 5.17
C LEU A 83 -15.53 7.09 5.14
N GLY A 84 -14.83 6.20 5.83
CA GLY A 84 -15.18 4.78 5.83
C GLY A 84 -14.92 4.08 4.51
N THR A 85 -14.11 4.65 3.59
CA THR A 85 -13.71 4.04 2.32
C THR A 85 -12.41 3.26 2.45
N SER A 86 -11.99 2.51 1.43
CA SER A 86 -10.75 1.77 1.45
C SER A 86 -9.55 2.69 1.23
N CYS A 87 -8.52 2.50 2.03
CA CYS A 87 -7.19 3.06 1.77
C CYS A 87 -6.46 2.29 0.66
N ALA A 88 -5.23 2.70 0.34
CA ALA A 88 -4.31 1.97 -0.52
C ALA A 88 -3.01 1.68 0.23
N VAL A 89 -2.41 0.54 -0.06
CA VAL A 89 -1.06 0.20 0.40
C VAL A 89 -0.04 0.98 -0.43
N SER A 90 1.06 1.38 0.17
CA SER A 90 2.11 2.21 -0.43
C SER A 90 3.50 1.57 -0.32
N GLY A 91 3.66 0.40 -0.91
CA GLY A 91 4.93 -0.32 -1.04
C GLY A 91 5.41 -1.02 0.23
N THR A 92 5.33 -0.37 1.38
CA THR A 92 5.88 -0.84 2.64
C THR A 92 5.02 -0.42 3.83
N GLY A 93 5.29 -0.98 5.01
CA GLY A 93 4.59 -0.61 6.24
C GLY A 93 3.12 -1.03 6.25
N PHE A 94 2.82 -2.22 5.78
CA PHE A 94 1.46 -2.75 5.82
C PHE A 94 1.42 -4.15 6.42
N LEU A 95 0.24 -4.51 6.90
CA LEU A 95 -0.10 -5.82 7.43
C LEU A 95 -1.26 -6.39 6.64
N PHE A 96 -1.24 -7.71 6.40
CA PHE A 96 -2.39 -8.45 5.92
C PHE A 96 -2.59 -9.75 6.73
N SER A 97 -3.84 -10.17 6.89
CA SER A 97 -4.23 -11.35 7.69
C SER A 97 -3.90 -12.65 6.96
N ARG A 98 -3.88 -13.75 7.74
CA ARG A 98 -3.84 -15.11 7.20
C ARG A 98 -4.95 -15.35 6.18
N ALA A 99 -6.17 -14.91 6.48
CA ALA A 99 -7.32 -15.10 5.59
C ALA A 99 -7.08 -14.52 4.20
N VAL A 100 -6.46 -13.33 4.12
CA VAL A 100 -6.06 -12.72 2.85
C VAL A 100 -5.05 -13.60 2.11
N LEU A 101 -4.02 -14.12 2.82
CA LEU A 101 -3.02 -15.00 2.21
C LEU A 101 -3.62 -16.31 1.69
N GLU A 102 -4.51 -16.93 2.45
CA GLU A 102 -5.14 -18.20 2.09
C GLU A 102 -6.06 -18.05 0.88
N GLU A 103 -6.82 -16.96 0.77
CA GLU A 103 -7.73 -16.72 -0.35
C GLU A 103 -6.99 -16.23 -1.61
N THR A 104 -5.96 -15.39 -1.44
CA THR A 104 -5.23 -14.80 -2.56
C THR A 104 -4.14 -15.75 -3.09
N GLY A 105 -3.67 -16.69 -2.25
CA GLY A 105 -2.51 -17.52 -2.49
C GLY A 105 -1.19 -16.77 -2.23
N PRO A 106 -0.04 -17.42 -2.47
CA PRO A 106 1.27 -16.88 -2.11
C PRO A 106 1.70 -15.74 -3.03
N TRP A 107 1.07 -14.58 -2.87
CA TRP A 107 1.40 -13.31 -3.54
C TRP A 107 1.43 -13.37 -5.07
N PRO A 108 0.28 -13.40 -5.74
CA PRO A 108 0.20 -13.49 -7.21
C PRO A 108 0.37 -12.14 -7.93
N PHE A 109 0.86 -11.12 -7.24
CA PHE A 109 1.02 -9.77 -7.76
C PHE A 109 2.44 -9.57 -8.30
N HIS A 110 2.55 -9.24 -9.58
CA HIS A 110 3.84 -9.20 -10.31
C HIS A 110 4.03 -7.94 -11.16
N LEU A 111 3.11 -6.98 -11.09
CA LEU A 111 3.27 -5.72 -11.80
C LEU A 111 4.34 -4.84 -11.12
N LEU A 112 4.80 -3.81 -11.82
CA LEU A 112 5.85 -2.93 -11.31
C LEU A 112 5.46 -2.14 -10.04
N THR A 113 4.16 -2.03 -9.77
CA THR A 113 3.56 -1.49 -8.55
C THR A 113 2.64 -2.56 -7.97
N GLU A 114 3.25 -3.61 -7.42
CA GLU A 114 2.57 -4.77 -6.86
C GLU A 114 1.68 -4.43 -5.66
N ASP A 115 2.04 -3.39 -4.92
CA ASP A 115 1.31 -2.80 -3.81
C ASP A 115 -0.03 -2.20 -4.23
N ILE A 116 -0.03 -1.43 -5.30
CA ILE A 116 -1.26 -0.87 -5.92
C ILE A 116 -2.07 -1.98 -6.58
N GLU A 117 -1.41 -2.94 -7.22
CA GLU A 117 -2.07 -4.12 -7.77
C GLU A 117 -2.82 -4.89 -6.69
N PHE A 118 -2.16 -5.18 -5.57
CA PHE A 118 -2.74 -5.81 -4.38
C PHE A 118 -3.93 -5.00 -3.85
N SER A 119 -3.74 -3.69 -3.64
CA SER A 119 -4.79 -2.81 -3.13
C SER A 119 -6.06 -2.85 -3.98
N ILE A 120 -5.91 -2.74 -5.29
CA ILE A 120 -7.05 -2.76 -6.21
C ILE A 120 -7.71 -4.14 -6.27
N HIS A 121 -6.91 -5.20 -6.26
CA HIS A 121 -7.43 -6.57 -6.23
C HIS A 121 -8.33 -6.77 -5.01
N GLU A 122 -7.86 -6.42 -3.82
CA GLU A 122 -8.62 -6.61 -2.57
C GLU A 122 -9.88 -5.73 -2.51
N ILE A 123 -9.80 -4.49 -3.00
CA ILE A 123 -10.96 -3.60 -3.12
C ILE A 123 -12.02 -4.18 -4.07
N LEU A 124 -11.62 -4.78 -5.17
CA LEU A 124 -12.54 -5.43 -6.12
C LEU A 124 -13.18 -6.69 -5.54
N GLN A 125 -12.54 -7.37 -4.60
CA GLN A 125 -13.11 -8.47 -3.82
C GLN A 125 -14.05 -7.97 -2.70
N GLY A 126 -14.21 -6.66 -2.54
CA GLY A 126 -15.06 -6.05 -1.52
C GLY A 126 -14.36 -5.87 -0.16
N ARG A 127 -13.07 -6.15 -0.05
CA ARG A 127 -12.29 -5.90 1.16
C ARG A 127 -11.95 -4.44 1.31
N LYS A 128 -11.75 -4.04 2.55
CA LYS A 128 -11.40 -2.68 2.93
C LYS A 128 -10.01 -2.67 3.57
N ILE A 129 -9.15 -1.83 3.03
CA ILE A 129 -7.84 -1.55 3.60
C ILE A 129 -8.00 -0.44 4.64
N ALA A 130 -7.68 -0.75 5.90
CA ALA A 130 -7.71 0.22 6.98
C ALA A 130 -6.42 1.06 7.03
N PHE A 131 -6.46 2.16 7.75
CA PHE A 131 -5.30 3.03 7.98
C PHE A 131 -5.05 3.17 9.48
N CYS A 132 -3.81 2.92 9.91
CA CYS A 132 -3.36 3.15 11.28
C CYS A 132 -2.49 4.43 11.31
N PRO A 133 -3.05 5.58 11.73
CA PRO A 133 -2.33 6.85 11.72
C PRO A 133 -1.21 6.92 12.77
N ASP A 134 -1.31 6.15 13.84
CA ASP A 134 -0.40 6.19 14.98
C ASP A 134 0.82 5.26 14.80
N ALA A 135 0.75 4.30 13.88
CA ALA A 135 1.88 3.48 13.49
C ALA A 135 2.73 4.21 12.46
N VAL A 136 3.83 4.84 12.89
CA VAL A 136 4.69 5.64 12.01
C VAL A 136 5.90 4.85 11.55
N LEU A 137 6.07 4.78 10.23
CA LEU A 137 7.22 4.20 9.56
C LEU A 137 8.03 5.31 8.89
N TYR A 138 9.34 5.26 9.05
CA TYR A 138 10.28 6.19 8.43
C TYR A 138 11.05 5.47 7.32
N ASP A 139 10.90 5.99 6.12
CA ASP A 139 11.46 5.43 4.88
C ASP A 139 12.53 6.35 4.29
N GLU A 140 13.50 5.79 3.55
CA GLU A 140 14.55 6.54 2.89
C GLU A 140 14.14 6.98 1.50
N GLN A 141 14.35 8.26 1.19
CA GLN A 141 13.96 8.83 -0.09
C GLN A 141 15.18 9.08 -0.99
N PRO A 142 15.00 9.00 -2.32
CA PRO A 142 16.06 9.35 -3.26
C PRO A 142 16.59 10.76 -3.02
N THR A 143 17.92 10.91 -3.08
CA THR A 143 18.62 12.19 -2.96
C THR A 143 19.14 12.72 -4.29
N THR A 144 19.12 11.91 -5.36
CA THR A 144 19.59 12.32 -6.68
C THR A 144 18.47 12.33 -7.70
N PHE A 145 18.53 13.29 -8.63
CA PHE A 145 17.54 13.39 -9.72
C PHE A 145 17.46 12.09 -10.54
N ARG A 146 18.57 11.44 -10.81
CA ARG A 146 18.63 10.19 -11.59
C ARG A 146 17.87 9.06 -10.91
N GLN A 147 18.03 8.90 -9.58
CA GLN A 147 17.27 7.90 -8.79
C GLN A 147 15.78 8.24 -8.81
N SER A 148 15.43 9.48 -8.51
CA SER A 148 14.06 9.99 -8.54
C SER A 148 13.38 9.73 -9.88
N TRP A 149 14.04 10.07 -10.98
CA TRP A 149 13.52 9.86 -12.33
C TRP A 149 13.22 8.39 -12.62
N ARG A 150 14.18 7.51 -12.32
CA ARG A 150 14.01 6.07 -12.53
C ARG A 150 12.84 5.50 -11.71
N GLN A 151 12.72 5.91 -10.45
CA GLN A 151 11.67 5.45 -9.57
C GLN A 151 10.29 5.94 -10.04
N ARG A 152 10.15 7.22 -10.35
CA ARG A 152 8.89 7.79 -10.86
C ARG A 152 8.48 7.18 -12.20
N LEU A 153 9.44 6.93 -13.10
CA LEU A 153 9.16 6.24 -14.35
C LEU A 153 8.68 4.79 -14.12
N ARG A 154 9.25 4.10 -13.14
CA ARG A 154 8.78 2.77 -12.74
C ARG A 154 7.34 2.82 -12.23
N TRP A 155 7.03 3.78 -11.36
CA TRP A 155 5.67 3.98 -10.84
C TRP A 155 4.66 4.30 -11.95
N ALA A 156 4.99 5.24 -12.81
CA ALA A 156 4.12 5.60 -13.94
C ALA A 156 3.81 4.39 -14.85
N ARG A 157 4.83 3.58 -15.17
CA ARG A 157 4.65 2.34 -15.92
C ARG A 157 3.81 1.32 -15.16
N GLY A 158 4.04 1.17 -13.86
CA GLY A 158 3.27 0.28 -12.99
C GLY A 158 1.80 0.67 -12.95
N PHE A 159 1.49 1.94 -12.75
CA PHE A 159 0.10 2.42 -12.76
C PHE A 159 -0.60 2.18 -14.10
N LEU A 160 0.10 2.39 -15.22
CA LEU A 160 -0.43 2.05 -16.54
C LEU A 160 -0.72 0.54 -16.68
N GLN A 161 0.16 -0.32 -16.18
CA GLN A 161 -0.06 -1.77 -16.18
C GLN A 161 -1.28 -2.15 -15.35
N VAL A 162 -1.39 -1.60 -14.13
CA VAL A 162 -2.54 -1.82 -13.25
C VAL A 162 -3.83 -1.33 -13.89
N PHE A 163 -3.83 -0.13 -14.47
CA PHE A 163 -4.99 0.41 -15.16
C PHE A 163 -5.41 -0.46 -16.35
N ARG A 164 -4.48 -0.96 -17.14
CA ARG A 164 -4.79 -1.89 -18.26
C ARG A 164 -5.39 -3.20 -17.78
N LYS A 165 -4.94 -3.72 -16.64
CA LYS A 165 -5.41 -4.99 -16.09
C LYS A 165 -6.76 -4.85 -15.39
N TYR A 166 -6.95 -3.79 -14.59
CA TYR A 166 -8.09 -3.66 -13.68
C TYR A 166 -9.05 -2.53 -14.02
N GLY A 167 -8.72 -1.63 -14.94
CA GLY A 167 -9.51 -0.41 -15.21
C GLY A 167 -10.96 -0.69 -15.57
N PHE A 168 -11.23 -1.70 -16.41
CA PHE A 168 -12.61 -2.09 -16.74
C PHE A 168 -13.39 -2.58 -15.51
N SER A 169 -12.76 -3.39 -14.65
CA SER A 169 -13.36 -3.89 -13.41
C SER A 169 -13.64 -2.74 -12.42
N LEU A 170 -12.73 -1.78 -12.33
CA LEU A 170 -12.92 -0.57 -11.51
C LEU A 170 -14.12 0.25 -12.01
N PHE A 171 -14.21 0.53 -13.31
CA PHE A 171 -15.36 1.26 -13.88
C PHE A 171 -16.68 0.51 -13.69
N ARG A 172 -16.67 -0.81 -13.79
CA ARG A 172 -17.85 -1.63 -13.47
C ARG A 172 -18.23 -1.51 -12.00
N GLY A 173 -17.25 -1.45 -11.08
CA GLY A 173 -17.47 -1.18 -9.65
C GLY A 173 -18.08 0.21 -9.41
N VAL A 174 -17.59 1.23 -10.11
CA VAL A 174 -18.18 2.58 -10.09
C VAL A 174 -19.65 2.56 -10.50
N GLY A 175 -19.96 1.86 -11.59
CA GLY A 175 -21.35 1.69 -12.05
C GLY A 175 -22.27 0.99 -11.05
N LYS A 176 -21.71 0.24 -10.08
CA LYS A 176 -22.43 -0.38 -8.96
C LYS A 176 -22.47 0.50 -7.70
N GLY A 177 -21.94 1.71 -7.74
CA GLY A 177 -21.93 2.64 -6.61
C GLY A 177 -20.77 2.44 -5.61
N HIS A 178 -19.75 1.66 -5.94
CA HIS A 178 -18.61 1.44 -5.06
C HIS A 178 -17.62 2.63 -5.13
N PHE A 179 -17.68 3.52 -4.14
CA PHE A 179 -16.82 4.72 -4.10
C PHE A 179 -15.32 4.40 -4.10
N SER A 180 -14.87 3.35 -3.41
CA SER A 180 -13.46 2.93 -3.42
C SER A 180 -12.96 2.56 -4.83
N CYS A 181 -13.83 2.02 -5.70
CA CYS A 181 -13.49 1.77 -7.10
C CYS A 181 -13.31 3.06 -7.90
N TYR A 182 -14.15 4.08 -7.64
CA TYR A 182 -13.99 5.41 -8.24
C TYR A 182 -12.66 6.03 -7.81
N ASP A 183 -12.37 6.08 -6.51
CA ASP A 183 -11.15 6.65 -5.96
C ASP A 183 -9.88 5.96 -6.50
N MET A 184 -9.88 4.61 -6.57
CA MET A 184 -8.77 3.87 -7.17
C MET A 184 -8.67 4.08 -8.69
N SER A 185 -9.79 4.25 -9.40
CA SER A 185 -9.76 4.62 -10.83
C SER A 185 -9.03 5.94 -11.03
N MET A 186 -9.33 6.94 -10.18
CA MET A 186 -8.67 8.25 -10.22
C MET A 186 -7.19 8.15 -9.86
N THR A 187 -6.82 7.24 -8.96
CA THR A 187 -5.41 7.02 -8.55
C THR A 187 -4.56 6.45 -9.69
N VAL A 188 -5.08 5.49 -10.47
CA VAL A 188 -4.29 4.78 -11.49
C VAL A 188 -4.56 5.25 -12.93
N MET A 189 -5.50 6.16 -13.14
CA MET A 189 -5.85 6.64 -14.47
C MET A 189 -4.69 7.45 -15.08
N PRO A 190 -4.31 7.21 -16.35
CA PRO A 190 -3.16 7.84 -16.99
C PRO A 190 -3.16 9.38 -16.98
N ALA A 191 -4.33 10.01 -16.96
CA ALA A 191 -4.48 11.46 -16.95
C ALA A 191 -3.85 12.17 -15.73
N TYR A 192 -3.58 11.42 -14.63
CA TYR A 192 -2.97 11.96 -13.41
C TYR A 192 -1.49 11.59 -13.27
N ILE A 193 -0.94 10.83 -14.21
CA ILE A 193 0.44 10.35 -14.18
C ILE A 193 1.34 11.26 -15.04
N LEU A 194 0.75 12.02 -15.93
CA LEU A 194 1.39 13.03 -16.79
C LEU A 194 1.36 14.42 -16.14
#